data_e679d90a5d85b6100e253a862ef03bbb
#
_entry.id   e679d90a5d85b6100e253a862ef03bbb
#
_cell.length_a   1.000
_cell.length_b   1.000
_cell.length_c   1.000
_cell.angle_alpha   90.00
_cell.angle_beta   90.00
_cell.angle_gamma   90.00
#
_symmetry.space_group_name_H-M   'P 1'
#
loop_
_entity.id
_entity.type
_entity.pdbx_description
1 polymer ?
#
loop_
_entity_poly.entity_id
_entity_poly.type
_entity_poly.pdbx_seq_one_letter_code
_entity_poly.pdbx_strand_id
1 'polypeptide(L)'
;MTELVDYPRRYCSICHHVVRRGFLPGPGGRPDASCPRCRSLERHRFFALLLSVLEPVLDDLGTLLEVAPSPETSPILADLAPRRHVRLDLGADNRLVDVLGSLTDLPLEESSVDLLVCYHVLEHIPDDRAAMREIARVLSPSGLGLLQVPYRAGTLTDEDPEAPVEERLRRFGQADHVRYYGDDFEDRLVESGLALQRVSPRSMLGADMSTWLHLNPDELVWIVRPADGTTVPPRTEPEPTSLTLTLSAMLGEMTRLRGELVEKRREVRALTRSMDRLRAEADRTPGIKESTRAVLAAVRRRAARTRRA
;
A
#
# COMPACT_ATOMS: atom_id res chain seq x y z
N MET A 1 -27.49 16.14 -11.40
CA MET A 1 -27.63 15.01 -10.45
C MET A 1 -27.23 13.77 -11.23
N THR A 2 -25.99 13.37 -11.13
CA THR A 2 -25.48 12.14 -11.73
C THR A 2 -25.95 11.00 -10.84
N GLU A 3 -26.75 10.09 -11.39
CA GLU A 3 -27.16 8.87 -10.69
C GLU A 3 -25.88 8.17 -10.21
N LEU A 4 -25.74 8.03 -8.89
CA LEU A 4 -24.75 7.16 -8.29
C LEU A 4 -25.04 5.75 -8.78
N VAL A 5 -24.23 5.28 -9.71
CA VAL A 5 -24.21 3.85 -10.09
C VAL A 5 -24.05 3.08 -8.78
N ASP A 6 -24.89 2.08 -8.55
CA ASP A 6 -24.87 1.22 -7.35
C ASP A 6 -23.59 0.36 -7.37
N TYR A 7 -22.46 1.00 -7.05
CA TYR A 7 -21.18 0.32 -6.91
C TYR A 7 -21.29 -0.67 -5.75
N PRO A 8 -20.78 -1.89 -5.91
CA PRO A 8 -20.73 -2.84 -4.80
C PRO A 8 -20.07 -2.15 -3.60
N ARG A 9 -20.83 -1.98 -2.53
CA ARG A 9 -20.52 -1.10 -1.39
C ARG A 9 -19.22 -1.43 -0.64
N ARG A 10 -18.47 -2.46 -1.05
CA ARG A 10 -17.31 -2.99 -0.33
C ARG A 10 -16.32 -3.63 -1.29
N TYR A 11 -15.20 -2.97 -1.54
CA TYR A 11 -14.18 -3.44 -2.45
C TYR A 11 -12.79 -3.32 -1.84
N CYS A 12 -11.99 -4.39 -1.94
CA CYS A 12 -10.60 -4.37 -1.52
C CYS A 12 -9.70 -4.05 -2.70
N SER A 13 -9.02 -2.90 -2.68
CA SER A 13 -8.12 -2.44 -3.75
C SER A 13 -6.87 -3.31 -3.92
N ILE A 14 -6.45 -4.07 -2.90
CA ILE A 14 -5.27 -4.93 -2.98
C ILE A 14 -5.59 -6.27 -3.66
N CYS A 15 -6.56 -7.02 -3.13
CA CYS A 15 -6.85 -8.36 -3.67
C CYS A 15 -8.01 -8.40 -4.65
N HIS A 16 -8.56 -7.23 -4.99
CA HIS A 16 -9.68 -7.05 -5.93
C HIS A 16 -10.92 -7.89 -5.58
N HIS A 17 -11.13 -8.13 -4.27
CA HIS A 17 -12.27 -8.90 -3.80
C HIS A 17 -13.46 -7.99 -3.53
N VAL A 18 -14.61 -8.35 -4.08
CA VAL A 18 -15.89 -7.74 -3.71
C VAL A 18 -16.36 -8.37 -2.41
N VAL A 19 -16.40 -7.58 -1.36
CA VAL A 19 -16.77 -8.03 -0.01
C VAL A 19 -18.27 -7.92 0.17
N ARG A 20 -18.96 -9.03 0.25
CA ARG A 20 -20.45 -9.07 0.34
C ARG A 20 -20.98 -8.88 1.75
N ARG A 21 -20.23 -9.25 2.80
CA ARG A 21 -20.71 -9.28 4.20
C ARG A 21 -20.02 -8.24 5.12
N GLY A 22 -19.18 -7.35 4.57
CA GLY A 22 -18.40 -6.41 5.34
C GLY A 22 -16.96 -6.87 5.54
N PHE A 23 -16.12 -5.91 5.89
CA PHE A 23 -14.78 -6.19 6.35
C PHE A 23 -14.82 -6.76 7.76
N LEU A 24 -13.79 -7.50 8.15
CA LEU A 24 -13.66 -8.04 9.50
C LEU A 24 -13.17 -6.96 10.46
N PRO A 25 -13.35 -7.12 11.77
CA PRO A 25 -12.69 -6.26 12.75
C PRO A 25 -11.18 -6.25 12.59
N GLY A 26 -10.58 -5.09 12.74
CA GLY A 26 -9.14 -4.89 12.78
C GLY A 26 -8.56 -4.98 14.20
N PRO A 27 -7.26 -4.69 14.35
CA PRO A 27 -6.62 -4.60 15.65
C PRO A 27 -7.36 -3.63 16.58
N GLY A 28 -7.41 -3.96 17.86
CA GLY A 28 -8.15 -3.17 18.84
C GLY A 28 -9.68 -3.22 18.69
N GLY A 29 -10.21 -4.15 17.89
CA GLY A 29 -11.65 -4.32 17.68
C GLY A 29 -12.29 -3.28 16.76
N ARG A 30 -11.51 -2.49 16.01
CA ARG A 30 -12.05 -1.53 15.02
C ARG A 30 -12.97 -2.24 14.02
N PRO A 31 -14.21 -1.79 13.86
CA PRO A 31 -15.14 -2.44 12.94
C PRO A 31 -14.71 -2.24 11.47
N ASP A 32 -15.08 -3.18 10.63
CA ASP A 32 -14.94 -3.10 9.17
C ASP A 32 -13.53 -2.77 8.63
N ALA A 33 -12.46 -3.14 9.35
CA ALA A 33 -11.09 -2.73 9.01
C ALA A 33 -10.35 -3.71 8.11
N SER A 34 -10.45 -5.03 8.38
CA SER A 34 -9.62 -6.06 7.76
C SER A 34 -10.33 -6.78 6.62
N CYS A 35 -9.68 -6.88 5.46
CA CYS A 35 -10.22 -7.62 4.33
C CYS A 35 -10.36 -9.12 4.69
N PRO A 36 -11.56 -9.74 4.50
CA PRO A 36 -11.77 -11.15 4.83
C PRO A 36 -10.93 -12.12 3.98
N ARG A 37 -10.41 -11.64 2.83
CA ARG A 37 -9.63 -12.47 1.90
C ARG A 37 -8.13 -12.33 2.09
N CYS A 38 -7.59 -11.10 2.04
CA CYS A 38 -6.14 -10.86 2.10
C CYS A 38 -5.66 -10.28 3.41
N ARG A 39 -6.58 -10.02 4.37
CA ARG A 39 -6.29 -9.45 5.69
C ARG A 39 -5.74 -8.03 5.68
N SER A 40 -5.65 -7.38 4.52
CA SER A 40 -5.20 -5.99 4.44
C SER A 40 -6.09 -5.07 5.29
N LEU A 41 -5.46 -4.15 5.98
CA LEU A 41 -6.10 -3.06 6.73
C LEU A 41 -6.28 -1.83 5.84
N GLU A 42 -6.97 -0.81 6.34
CA GLU A 42 -7.23 0.46 5.66
C GLU A 42 -5.93 1.11 5.16
N ARG A 43 -4.92 1.19 6.03
CA ARG A 43 -3.61 1.76 5.72
C ARG A 43 -2.88 1.01 4.59
N HIS A 44 -2.99 -0.33 4.54
CA HIS A 44 -2.37 -1.11 3.46
C HIS A 44 -3.07 -0.86 2.12
N ARG A 45 -4.41 -0.69 2.14
CA ARG A 45 -5.17 -0.35 0.94
C ARG A 45 -4.87 1.05 0.45
N PHE A 46 -4.72 2.01 1.37
CA PHE A 46 -4.30 3.37 1.03
C PHE A 46 -2.88 3.39 0.48
N PHE A 47 -1.95 2.69 1.10
CA PHE A 47 -0.58 2.52 0.63
C PHE A 47 -0.52 2.01 -0.81
N ALA A 48 -1.25 0.93 -1.14
CA ALA A 48 -1.29 0.39 -2.49
C ALA A 48 -1.84 1.39 -3.53
N LEU A 49 -2.85 2.18 -3.14
CA LEU A 49 -3.40 3.24 -3.99
C LEU A 49 -2.41 4.39 -4.18
N LEU A 50 -1.75 4.83 -3.12
CA LEU A 50 -0.73 5.87 -3.17
C LEU A 50 0.42 5.47 -4.11
N LEU A 51 0.93 4.25 -3.98
CA LEU A 51 1.95 3.72 -4.90
C LEU A 51 1.47 3.69 -6.35
N SER A 52 0.22 3.32 -6.61
CA SER A 52 -0.33 3.35 -7.98
C SER A 52 -0.38 4.76 -8.58
N VAL A 53 -0.55 5.79 -7.74
CA VAL A 53 -0.50 7.21 -8.19
C VAL A 53 0.94 7.66 -8.41
N LEU A 54 1.87 7.17 -7.59
CA LEU A 54 3.29 7.52 -7.69
C LEU A 54 4.04 6.71 -8.77
N GLU A 55 3.46 5.60 -9.25
CA GLU A 55 4.09 4.72 -10.26
C GLU A 55 4.74 5.46 -11.44
N PRO A 56 4.11 6.50 -12.04
CA PRO A 56 4.74 7.24 -13.15
C PRO A 56 6.01 8.02 -12.78
N VAL A 57 6.20 8.36 -11.49
CA VAL A 57 7.42 9.06 -11.01
C VAL A 57 8.42 8.08 -10.39
N LEU A 58 8.02 6.81 -10.21
CA LEU A 58 8.85 5.71 -9.73
C LEU A 58 9.33 4.81 -10.88
N ASP A 59 9.16 5.24 -12.14
CA ASP A 59 9.64 4.50 -13.30
C ASP A 59 11.17 4.34 -13.24
N ASP A 60 11.64 3.13 -13.59
CA ASP A 60 13.07 2.75 -13.51
C ASP A 60 13.67 2.87 -12.08
N LEU A 61 12.93 2.48 -11.07
CA LEU A 61 13.30 2.54 -9.66
C LEU A 61 14.61 1.79 -9.38
N GLY A 62 15.64 2.53 -8.94
CA GLY A 62 16.96 1.98 -8.60
C GLY A 62 16.93 1.23 -7.26
N THR A 63 17.14 1.94 -6.17
CA THR A 63 17.13 1.36 -4.81
C THR A 63 15.86 1.70 -4.06
N LEU A 64 15.16 0.67 -3.58
CA LEU A 64 14.07 0.76 -2.65
C LEU A 64 14.54 0.30 -1.26
N LEU A 65 14.34 1.12 -0.24
CA LEU A 65 14.55 0.77 1.16
C LEU A 65 13.19 0.60 1.85
N GLU A 66 12.90 -0.61 2.31
CA GLU A 66 11.74 -0.91 3.15
C GLU A 66 12.21 -1.12 4.58
N VAL A 67 11.78 -0.24 5.50
CA VAL A 67 12.08 -0.32 6.93
C VAL A 67 10.98 -1.09 7.63
N ALA A 68 11.34 -2.06 8.48
CA ALA A 68 10.44 -2.98 9.18
C ALA A 68 9.46 -3.67 8.20
N PRO A 69 9.97 -4.49 7.25
CA PRO A 69 9.16 -5.10 6.20
C PRO A 69 8.02 -5.95 6.74
N SER A 70 6.85 -5.87 6.10
CA SER A 70 5.67 -6.63 6.49
C SER A 70 5.14 -7.53 5.37
N PRO A 71 4.48 -8.65 5.71
CA PRO A 71 3.84 -9.53 4.72
C PRO A 71 2.75 -8.82 3.88
N GLU A 72 2.20 -7.71 4.39
CA GLU A 72 1.15 -6.94 3.75
C GLU A 72 1.69 -5.92 2.74
N THR A 73 2.87 -5.33 3.00
CA THR A 73 3.45 -4.25 2.17
C THR A 73 4.56 -4.72 1.25
N SER A 74 5.43 -5.63 1.70
CA SER A 74 6.58 -6.10 0.91
C SER A 74 6.21 -6.66 -0.47
N PRO A 75 5.12 -7.45 -0.64
CA PRO A 75 4.72 -7.91 -1.97
C PRO A 75 4.27 -6.77 -2.90
N ILE A 76 3.63 -5.72 -2.34
CA ILE A 76 3.19 -4.55 -3.10
C ILE A 76 4.40 -3.75 -3.60
N LEU A 77 5.43 -3.60 -2.74
CA LEU A 77 6.68 -2.94 -3.08
C LEU A 77 7.52 -3.72 -4.09
N ALA A 78 7.52 -5.05 -3.99
CA ALA A 78 8.20 -5.91 -4.95
C ALA A 78 7.59 -5.83 -6.37
N ASP A 79 6.28 -5.54 -6.47
CA ASP A 79 5.58 -5.36 -7.75
C ASP A 79 6.04 -4.09 -8.52
N LEU A 80 6.70 -3.13 -7.83
CA LEU A 80 7.38 -1.97 -8.47
C LEU A 80 8.64 -2.38 -9.24
N ALA A 81 9.11 -3.63 -9.07
CA ALA A 81 10.30 -4.18 -9.71
C ALA A 81 11.58 -3.31 -9.57
N PRO A 82 11.94 -2.85 -8.35
CA PRO A 82 13.15 -2.05 -8.16
C PRO A 82 14.39 -2.87 -8.55
N ARG A 83 15.45 -2.22 -9.04
CA ARG A 83 16.73 -2.90 -9.33
C ARG A 83 17.35 -3.49 -8.05
N ARG A 84 17.13 -2.85 -6.91
CA ARG A 84 17.57 -3.32 -5.59
C ARG A 84 16.47 -3.04 -4.55
N HIS A 85 15.95 -4.08 -3.91
CA HIS A 85 15.03 -3.99 -2.78
C HIS A 85 15.80 -4.33 -1.50
N VAL A 86 15.99 -3.38 -0.63
CA VAL A 86 16.67 -3.54 0.67
C VAL A 86 15.60 -3.53 1.75
N ARG A 87 15.45 -4.64 2.47
CA ARG A 87 14.50 -4.78 3.58
C ARG A 87 15.29 -4.81 4.89
N LEU A 88 15.15 -3.73 5.66
CA LEU A 88 15.94 -3.47 6.87
C LEU A 88 15.08 -3.54 8.12
N ASP A 89 15.58 -4.20 9.15
CA ASP A 89 15.01 -4.22 10.51
C ASP A 89 16.11 -4.34 11.55
N LEU A 90 15.79 -4.02 12.82
CA LEU A 90 16.66 -4.26 13.97
C LEU A 90 16.75 -5.74 14.35
N GLY A 91 15.64 -6.48 14.19
CA GLY A 91 15.49 -7.86 14.62
C GLY A 91 15.66 -8.88 13.51
N ALA A 92 16.35 -9.99 13.82
CA ALA A 92 16.55 -11.12 12.91
C ALA A 92 15.33 -12.06 12.82
N ASP A 93 14.30 -11.87 13.64
CA ASP A 93 13.14 -12.76 13.72
C ASP A 93 12.19 -12.60 12.53
N ASN A 94 12.27 -11.49 11.83
CA ASN A 94 11.48 -11.23 10.63
C ASN A 94 12.15 -11.85 9.40
N ARG A 95 11.54 -12.89 8.84
CA ARG A 95 12.06 -13.63 7.67
C ARG A 95 12.13 -12.82 6.37
N LEU A 96 11.53 -11.64 6.34
CA LEU A 96 11.56 -10.75 5.19
C LEU A 96 12.83 -9.88 5.15
N VAL A 97 13.58 -9.80 6.26
CA VAL A 97 14.73 -8.91 6.41
C VAL A 97 15.94 -9.42 5.63
N ASP A 98 16.52 -8.51 4.85
CA ASP A 98 17.78 -8.76 4.12
C ASP A 98 18.98 -8.17 4.87
N VAL A 99 18.77 -7.06 5.59
CA VAL A 99 19.83 -6.28 6.26
C VAL A 99 19.39 -5.97 7.69
N LEU A 100 20.24 -6.33 8.66
CA LEU A 100 20.09 -5.90 10.04
C LEU A 100 20.73 -4.54 10.22
N GLY A 101 19.98 -3.58 10.77
CA GLY A 101 20.47 -2.22 10.99
C GLY A 101 19.48 -1.34 11.70
N SER A 102 19.98 -0.21 12.20
CA SER A 102 19.16 0.83 12.83
C SER A 102 18.81 1.92 11.84
N LEU A 103 17.58 2.44 11.94
CA LEU A 103 17.17 3.62 11.17
C LEU A 103 17.95 4.89 11.63
N THR A 104 18.56 4.88 12.81
CA THR A 104 19.40 5.96 13.32
C THR A 104 20.86 5.93 12.83
N ASP A 105 21.24 4.83 12.16
CA ASP A 105 22.59 4.62 11.58
C ASP A 105 22.44 3.62 10.41
N LEU A 106 21.98 4.13 9.28
CA LEU A 106 21.67 3.29 8.11
C LEU A 106 22.97 2.85 7.41
N PRO A 107 23.16 1.54 7.16
CA PRO A 107 24.33 1.01 6.45
C PRO A 107 24.20 1.23 4.92
N LEU A 108 23.86 2.44 4.52
CA LEU A 108 23.65 2.86 3.14
C LEU A 108 24.39 4.17 2.88
N GLU A 109 24.87 4.33 1.65
CA GLU A 109 25.54 5.54 1.22
C GLU A 109 24.57 6.73 1.16
N GLU A 110 25.12 7.94 1.27
CA GLU A 110 24.37 9.18 1.05
C GLU A 110 23.80 9.20 -0.37
N SER A 111 22.59 9.72 -0.52
CA SER A 111 21.94 9.93 -1.83
C SER A 111 21.82 8.63 -2.67
N SER A 112 21.62 7.47 -2.03
CA SER A 112 21.63 6.15 -2.69
C SER A 112 20.26 5.46 -2.77
N VAL A 113 19.22 6.07 -2.20
CA VAL A 113 17.86 5.50 -2.11
C VAL A 113 16.88 6.33 -2.91
N ASP A 114 16.16 5.72 -3.84
CA ASP A 114 15.16 6.40 -4.67
C ASP A 114 13.75 6.34 -4.08
N LEU A 115 13.43 5.26 -3.36
CA LEU A 115 12.20 5.15 -2.59
C LEU A 115 12.50 4.57 -1.20
N LEU A 116 12.09 5.28 -0.16
CA LEU A 116 12.13 4.81 1.23
C LEU A 116 10.72 4.67 1.77
N VAL A 117 10.42 3.54 2.38
CA VAL A 117 9.14 3.28 3.06
C VAL A 117 9.39 3.00 4.53
N CYS A 118 8.78 3.83 5.40
CA CYS A 118 8.91 3.72 6.85
C CYS A 118 7.53 3.94 7.50
N TYR A 119 6.83 2.84 7.73
CA TYR A 119 5.47 2.85 8.26
C TYR A 119 5.44 2.26 9.67
N HIS A 120 4.98 3.06 10.63
CA HIS A 120 4.87 2.66 12.04
C HIS A 120 6.19 2.16 12.64
N VAL A 121 7.25 2.96 12.48
CA VAL A 121 8.60 2.68 13.01
C VAL A 121 9.12 3.81 13.90
N LEU A 122 8.94 5.06 13.49
CA LEU A 122 9.51 6.22 14.19
C LEU A 122 9.01 6.36 15.64
N GLU A 123 7.80 5.90 15.92
CA GLU A 123 7.23 5.89 17.27
C GLU A 123 7.92 4.94 18.24
N HIS A 124 8.74 4.01 17.73
CA HIS A 124 9.52 3.07 18.54
C HIS A 124 10.94 3.55 18.84
N ILE A 125 11.42 4.57 18.10
CA ILE A 125 12.83 5.00 18.12
C ILE A 125 13.02 6.13 19.13
N PRO A 126 13.84 5.98 20.19
CA PRO A 126 14.08 7.04 21.17
C PRO A 126 14.57 8.36 20.54
N ASP A 127 15.58 8.31 19.66
CA ASP A 127 16.06 9.47 18.89
C ASP A 127 15.48 9.47 17.48
N ASP A 128 14.23 9.90 17.35
CA ASP A 128 13.53 9.98 16.06
C ASP A 128 14.17 11.02 15.12
N ARG A 129 14.76 12.09 15.67
CA ARG A 129 15.46 13.08 14.85
C ARG A 129 16.73 12.56 14.22
N ALA A 130 17.47 11.67 14.90
CA ALA A 130 18.59 10.96 14.28
C ALA A 130 18.10 10.09 13.11
N ALA A 131 16.99 9.34 13.32
CA ALA A 131 16.38 8.54 12.25
C ALA A 131 15.92 9.41 11.06
N MET A 132 15.29 10.55 11.32
CA MET A 132 14.84 11.47 10.26
C MET A 132 16.02 12.08 9.48
N ARG A 133 17.14 12.41 10.15
CA ARG A 133 18.38 12.87 9.48
C ARG A 133 18.99 11.78 8.60
N GLU A 134 18.98 10.54 9.05
CA GLU A 134 19.42 9.40 8.24
C GLU A 134 18.53 9.17 7.01
N ILE A 135 17.20 9.30 7.15
CA ILE A 135 16.27 9.29 6.03
C ILE A 135 16.65 10.39 5.01
N ALA A 136 16.87 11.62 5.50
CA ALA A 136 17.27 12.73 4.62
C ALA A 136 18.62 12.47 3.93
N ARG A 137 19.60 11.88 4.64
CA ARG A 137 20.93 11.57 4.13
C ARG A 137 20.92 10.54 3.01
N VAL A 138 20.16 9.44 3.18
CA VAL A 138 20.19 8.34 2.22
C VAL A 138 19.33 8.57 1.00
N LEU A 139 18.28 9.40 1.07
CA LEU A 139 17.45 9.71 -0.08
C LEU A 139 18.26 10.40 -1.17
N SER A 140 18.13 9.93 -2.42
CA SER A 140 18.70 10.60 -3.59
C SER A 140 18.01 11.96 -3.81
N PRO A 141 18.63 12.90 -4.54
CA PRO A 141 18.03 14.24 -4.75
C PRO A 141 16.61 14.22 -5.34
N SER A 142 16.28 13.21 -6.14
CA SER A 142 14.93 12.95 -6.66
C SER A 142 14.16 11.88 -5.88
N GLY A 143 14.77 11.33 -4.83
CA GLY A 143 14.20 10.24 -4.04
C GLY A 143 12.99 10.68 -3.21
N LEU A 144 12.11 9.74 -2.95
CA LEU A 144 10.91 9.92 -2.15
C LEU A 144 10.94 9.03 -0.91
N GLY A 145 10.53 9.57 0.24
CA GLY A 145 10.22 8.80 1.43
C GLY A 145 8.71 8.78 1.68
N LEU A 146 8.14 7.62 1.99
CA LEU A 146 6.76 7.48 2.43
C LEU A 146 6.77 7.15 3.92
N LEU A 147 6.32 8.10 4.73
CA LEU A 147 6.31 7.97 6.19
C LEU A 147 4.89 7.90 6.71
N GLN A 148 4.66 7.01 7.67
CA GLN A 148 3.41 6.93 8.42
C GLN A 148 3.70 6.66 9.89
N VAL A 149 3.02 7.41 10.76
CA VAL A 149 3.15 7.29 12.22
C VAL A 149 1.77 7.40 12.89
N PRO A 150 1.58 6.90 14.11
CA PRO A 150 0.42 7.24 14.93
C PRO A 150 0.39 8.75 15.18
N TYR A 151 -0.68 9.41 14.74
CA TYR A 151 -0.77 10.87 14.75
C TYR A 151 -2.09 11.34 15.36
N ARG A 152 -2.02 12.38 16.17
CA ARG A 152 -3.18 13.02 16.80
C ARG A 152 -3.20 14.51 16.49
N ALA A 153 -4.08 14.89 15.59
CA ALA A 153 -4.26 16.29 15.21
C ALA A 153 -4.68 17.17 16.40
N GLY A 154 -4.22 18.43 16.41
CA GLY A 154 -4.54 19.41 17.42
C GLY A 154 -3.80 19.23 18.75
N THR A 155 -2.79 18.38 18.80
CA THR A 155 -1.94 18.14 19.97
C THR A 155 -0.46 18.29 19.61
N LEU A 156 0.39 18.49 20.61
CA LEU A 156 1.83 18.28 20.46
C LEU A 156 2.16 16.80 20.66
N THR A 157 3.33 16.40 20.16
CA THR A 157 3.87 15.04 20.38
C THR A 157 3.97 14.77 21.88
N ASP A 158 3.33 13.68 22.30
CA ASP A 158 3.44 13.13 23.64
C ASP A 158 4.52 12.04 23.62
N GLU A 159 5.66 12.27 24.29
CA GLU A 159 6.79 11.34 24.27
C GLU A 159 7.43 11.14 25.64
N ASP A 160 7.85 9.91 25.90
CA ASP A 160 8.60 9.53 27.09
C ASP A 160 9.31 8.19 26.84
N PRO A 161 10.57 8.21 26.35
CA PRO A 161 11.34 6.99 26.12
C PRO A 161 11.62 6.16 27.38
N GLU A 162 11.58 6.79 28.55
CA GLU A 162 11.86 6.13 29.85
C GLU A 162 10.57 5.66 30.55
N ALA A 163 9.39 5.91 30.00
CA ALA A 163 8.13 5.50 30.60
C ALA A 163 8.05 3.99 30.81
N PRO A 164 7.54 3.51 31.94
CA PRO A 164 7.28 2.09 32.16
C PRO A 164 6.20 1.56 31.20
N VAL A 165 6.17 0.25 30.99
CA VAL A 165 5.28 -0.42 30.02
C VAL A 165 3.79 -0.06 30.21
N GLU A 166 3.31 -0.02 31.46
CA GLU A 166 1.92 0.32 31.77
C GLU A 166 1.57 1.75 31.32
N GLU A 167 2.51 2.67 31.50
CA GLU A 167 2.36 4.05 31.08
C GLU A 167 2.39 4.19 29.56
N ARG A 168 3.27 3.47 28.86
CA ARG A 168 3.33 3.43 27.38
C ARG A 168 2.02 2.88 26.80
N LEU A 169 1.49 1.80 27.36
CA LEU A 169 0.18 1.26 26.96
C LEU A 169 -0.93 2.28 27.10
N ARG A 170 -0.93 3.05 28.21
CA ARG A 170 -1.96 4.05 28.50
C ARG A 170 -1.85 5.28 27.61
N ARG A 171 -0.62 5.81 27.37
CA ARG A 171 -0.38 7.04 26.63
C ARG A 171 -0.31 6.80 25.14
N PHE A 172 0.41 5.76 24.71
CA PHE A 172 0.80 5.53 23.33
C PHE A 172 0.10 4.32 22.70
N GLY A 173 -0.65 3.54 23.48
CA GLY A 173 -1.46 2.42 22.99
C GLY A 173 -0.73 1.09 22.79
N GLN A 174 0.62 1.09 22.87
CA GLN A 174 1.45 -0.13 22.76
C GLN A 174 2.61 -0.09 23.76
N ALA A 175 3.09 -1.26 24.13
CA ALA A 175 4.13 -1.43 25.16
C ALA A 175 5.52 -0.95 24.69
N ASP A 176 5.75 -0.96 23.40
CA ASP A 176 7.01 -0.62 22.72
C ASP A 176 6.99 0.75 22.03
N HIS A 177 5.85 1.46 22.05
CA HIS A 177 5.80 2.86 21.65
C HIS A 177 6.42 3.75 22.71
N VAL A 178 7.26 4.70 22.30
CA VAL A 178 7.85 5.71 23.18
C VAL A 178 7.24 7.09 22.96
N ARG A 179 6.36 7.22 21.95
CA ARG A 179 5.62 8.46 21.65
C ARG A 179 4.34 8.22 20.88
N TYR A 180 3.54 9.27 20.87
CA TYR A 180 2.41 9.48 19.97
C TYR A 180 2.57 10.86 19.36
N TYR A 181 2.70 10.95 18.02
CA TYR A 181 2.99 12.20 17.33
C TYR A 181 1.81 13.17 17.31
N GLY A 182 2.13 14.44 17.31
CA GLY A 182 1.22 15.57 17.18
C GLY A 182 1.62 16.51 16.05
N ASP A 183 1.08 17.72 16.04
CA ASP A 183 1.24 18.69 14.94
C ASP A 183 2.70 19.12 14.72
N ASP A 184 3.56 19.00 15.73
CA ASP A 184 5.00 19.25 15.66
C ASP A 184 5.80 18.16 14.91
N PHE A 185 5.17 17.07 14.47
CA PHE A 185 5.83 16.03 13.67
C PHE A 185 6.41 16.60 12.36
N GLU A 186 5.67 17.47 11.71
CA GLU A 186 6.11 18.12 10.47
C GLU A 186 7.30 19.06 10.70
N ASP A 187 7.33 19.76 11.83
CA ASP A 187 8.48 20.59 12.21
C ASP A 187 9.75 19.74 12.43
N ARG A 188 9.61 18.55 13.06
CA ARG A 188 10.72 17.60 13.25
C ARG A 188 11.28 17.11 11.92
N LEU A 189 10.44 16.85 10.93
CA LEU A 189 10.87 16.44 9.59
C LEU A 189 11.64 17.57 8.89
N VAL A 190 11.10 18.80 8.94
CA VAL A 190 11.75 19.98 8.35
C VAL A 190 13.09 20.29 9.01
N GLU A 191 13.17 20.26 10.33
CA GLU A 191 14.40 20.45 11.11
C GLU A 191 15.46 19.37 10.77
N SER A 192 15.03 18.20 10.32
CA SER A 192 15.91 17.10 9.91
C SER A 192 16.35 17.17 8.44
N GLY A 193 16.02 18.25 7.72
CA GLY A 193 16.44 18.47 6.33
C GLY A 193 15.50 17.84 5.29
N LEU A 194 14.24 17.59 5.65
CA LEU A 194 13.23 17.04 4.75
C LEU A 194 12.20 18.12 4.36
N ALA A 195 11.89 18.22 3.08
CA ALA A 195 10.67 18.81 2.58
C ALA A 195 9.56 17.76 2.56
N LEU A 196 8.32 18.15 2.82
CA LEU A 196 7.22 17.22 2.96
C LEU A 196 5.95 17.67 2.25
N GLN A 197 5.13 16.71 1.90
CA GLN A 197 3.74 16.88 1.50
C GLN A 197 2.88 15.87 2.28
N ARG A 198 1.87 16.37 2.99
CA ARG A 198 0.89 15.54 3.68
C ARG A 198 -0.21 15.09 2.72
N VAL A 199 -0.56 13.81 2.72
CA VAL A 199 -1.64 13.25 1.92
C VAL A 199 -2.54 12.35 2.77
N SER A 200 -3.82 12.35 2.43
CA SER A 200 -4.81 11.47 3.05
C SER A 200 -5.73 10.87 1.96
N PRO A 201 -6.47 9.78 2.24
CA PRO A 201 -7.51 9.33 1.33
C PRO A 201 -8.52 10.42 0.99
N ARG A 202 -8.89 11.26 1.97
CA ARG A 202 -9.80 12.39 1.78
C ARG A 202 -9.26 13.42 0.79
N SER A 203 -7.99 13.81 0.93
CA SER A 203 -7.36 14.80 0.04
C SER A 203 -7.13 14.26 -1.36
N MET A 204 -6.88 12.95 -1.49
CA MET A 204 -6.61 12.32 -2.79
C MET A 204 -7.87 11.91 -3.55
N LEU A 205 -8.87 11.38 -2.87
CA LEU A 205 -10.01 10.69 -3.47
C LEU A 205 -11.36 11.33 -3.13
N GLY A 206 -11.40 12.22 -2.16
CA GLY A 206 -12.63 12.71 -1.55
C GLY A 206 -13.25 11.71 -0.57
N ALA A 207 -14.22 12.17 0.23
CA ALA A 207 -14.82 11.38 1.31
C ALA A 207 -15.61 10.17 0.79
N ASP A 208 -16.38 10.33 -0.29
CA ASP A 208 -17.25 9.28 -0.83
C ASP A 208 -16.44 8.10 -1.37
N MET A 209 -15.39 8.37 -2.14
CA MET A 209 -14.52 7.32 -2.68
C MET A 209 -13.72 6.63 -1.57
N SER A 210 -13.23 7.39 -0.58
CA SER A 210 -12.56 6.83 0.59
C SER A 210 -13.47 5.85 1.35
N THR A 211 -14.72 6.23 1.54
CA THR A 211 -15.74 5.37 2.17
C THR A 211 -16.02 4.11 1.35
N TRP A 212 -16.15 4.25 0.03
CA TRP A 212 -16.42 3.11 -0.86
C TRP A 212 -15.27 2.09 -0.87
N LEU A 213 -14.01 2.56 -0.87
CA LEU A 213 -12.81 1.73 -0.80
C LEU A 213 -12.51 1.23 0.62
N HIS A 214 -13.33 1.57 1.60
CA HIS A 214 -13.10 1.26 3.02
C HIS A 214 -11.69 1.70 3.48
N LEU A 215 -11.36 2.95 3.18
CA LEU A 215 -10.17 3.62 3.69
C LEU A 215 -10.57 4.44 4.93
N ASN A 216 -9.64 4.64 5.82
CA ASN A 216 -9.78 5.68 6.83
C ASN A 216 -9.52 7.03 6.14
N PRO A 217 -10.52 7.92 5.98
CA PRO A 217 -10.36 9.14 5.20
C PRO A 217 -9.33 10.11 5.81
N ASP A 218 -9.08 10.00 7.09
CA ASP A 218 -8.21 10.89 7.86
C ASP A 218 -6.84 10.23 8.17
N GLU A 219 -6.55 9.08 7.57
CA GLU A 219 -5.24 8.43 7.66
C GLU A 219 -4.20 9.25 6.92
N LEU A 220 -3.14 9.67 7.62
CA LEU A 220 -2.11 10.52 7.04
C LEU A 220 -0.90 9.71 6.59
N VAL A 221 -0.34 10.11 5.46
CA VAL A 221 0.98 9.71 4.98
C VAL A 221 1.74 10.99 4.62
N TRP A 222 2.98 11.06 5.03
CA TRP A 222 3.90 12.13 4.64
C TRP A 222 4.81 11.63 3.55
N ILE A 223 4.72 12.27 2.37
CA ILE A 223 5.67 12.10 1.28
C ILE A 223 6.79 13.09 1.55
N VAL A 224 8.00 12.59 1.75
CA VAL A 224 9.16 13.42 2.06
C VAL A 224 10.22 13.31 0.96
N ARG A 225 11.06 14.34 0.85
CA ARG A 225 12.25 14.37 -0.02
C ARG A 225 13.33 15.23 0.64
N PRO A 226 14.60 15.08 0.26
CA PRO A 226 15.62 15.99 0.73
C PRO A 226 15.24 17.45 0.43
N ALA A 227 15.44 18.34 1.41
CA ALA A 227 15.19 19.75 1.20
C ALA A 227 16.29 20.35 0.31
N ASP A 228 15.90 20.94 -0.81
CA ASP A 228 16.81 21.58 -1.78
C ASP A 228 17.14 23.05 -1.45
N GLY A 229 16.77 23.50 -0.24
CA GLY A 229 16.95 24.88 0.21
C GLY A 229 15.93 25.86 -0.39
N THR A 230 15.05 25.41 -1.27
CA THR A 230 14.00 26.22 -1.88
C THR A 230 12.62 25.77 -1.37
N THR A 231 12.01 26.58 -0.54
CA THR A 231 10.60 26.58 -0.11
C THR A 231 10.08 25.29 0.57
N VAL A 232 9.80 25.42 1.86
CA VAL A 232 8.85 24.55 2.58
C VAL A 232 7.47 24.71 1.91
N PRO A 233 6.87 23.64 1.35
CA PRO A 233 5.51 23.74 0.84
C PRO A 233 4.54 24.08 1.98
N PRO A 234 3.42 24.76 1.69
CA PRO A 234 2.47 25.15 2.71
C PRO A 234 1.91 23.95 3.46
N ARG A 235 1.74 24.07 4.78
CA ARG A 235 1.19 23.06 5.72
C ARG A 235 -0.28 22.67 5.47
N THR A 236 -0.89 23.16 4.38
CA THR A 236 -2.29 22.89 4.07
C THR A 236 -2.40 21.70 3.11
N GLU A 237 -3.30 20.77 3.42
CA GLU A 237 -3.74 19.80 2.42
C GLU A 237 -4.19 20.57 1.16
N PRO A 238 -3.67 20.25 -0.03
CA PRO A 238 -4.12 20.93 -1.23
C PRO A 238 -5.62 20.71 -1.41
N GLU A 239 -6.36 21.81 -1.62
CA GLU A 239 -7.75 21.70 -2.10
C GLU A 239 -7.78 20.78 -3.34
N PRO A 240 -8.81 19.94 -3.50
CA PRO A 240 -8.90 19.03 -4.64
C PRO A 240 -8.78 19.82 -5.95
N THR A 241 -7.63 19.76 -6.58
CA THR A 241 -7.43 20.37 -7.89
C THR A 241 -8.21 19.62 -8.96
N SER A 242 -8.46 20.23 -10.11
CA SER A 242 -9.08 19.55 -11.27
C SER A 242 -8.30 18.28 -11.64
N LEU A 243 -6.99 18.26 -11.41
CA LEU A 243 -6.13 17.09 -11.58
C LEU A 243 -6.47 15.98 -10.57
N THR A 244 -6.67 16.31 -9.31
CA THR A 244 -7.08 15.36 -8.25
C THR A 244 -8.44 14.76 -8.57
N LEU A 245 -9.39 15.55 -9.05
CA LEU A 245 -10.71 15.08 -9.48
C LEU A 245 -10.63 14.17 -10.71
N THR A 246 -9.76 14.52 -11.68
CA THR A 246 -9.51 13.69 -12.87
C THR A 246 -8.84 12.37 -12.49
N LEU A 247 -7.82 12.39 -11.62
CA LEU A 247 -7.17 11.19 -11.11
C LEU A 247 -8.13 10.31 -10.32
N SER A 248 -9.00 10.89 -9.51
CA SER A 248 -10.04 10.16 -8.77
C SER A 248 -11.02 9.46 -9.73
N ALA A 249 -11.43 10.13 -10.80
CA ALA A 249 -12.29 9.55 -11.84
C ALA A 249 -11.58 8.42 -12.59
N MET A 250 -10.31 8.61 -12.96
CA MET A 250 -9.50 7.59 -13.63
C MET A 250 -9.25 6.37 -12.73
N LEU A 251 -8.94 6.58 -11.44
CA LEU A 251 -8.79 5.49 -10.46
C LEU A 251 -10.10 4.72 -10.28
N GLY A 252 -11.23 5.42 -10.25
CA GLY A 252 -12.56 4.79 -10.23
C GLY A 252 -12.78 3.87 -11.43
N GLU A 253 -12.47 4.35 -12.63
CA GLU A 253 -12.60 3.57 -13.87
C GLU A 253 -11.61 2.41 -13.93
N MET A 254 -10.34 2.60 -13.57
CA MET A 254 -9.35 1.53 -13.48
C MET A 254 -9.77 0.44 -12.48
N THR A 255 -10.35 0.84 -11.36
CA THR A 255 -10.84 -0.08 -10.33
C THR A 255 -12.02 -0.90 -10.86
N ARG A 256 -12.93 -0.26 -11.61
CA ARG A 256 -14.04 -0.94 -12.29
C ARG A 256 -13.54 -1.96 -13.31
N LEU A 257 -12.63 -1.55 -14.20
CA LEU A 257 -12.07 -2.42 -15.25
C LEU A 257 -11.28 -3.60 -14.67
N ARG A 258 -10.51 -3.36 -13.60
CA ARG A 258 -9.84 -4.47 -12.87
C ARG A 258 -10.85 -5.44 -12.24
N GLY A 259 -11.94 -4.94 -11.69
CA GLY A 259 -13.04 -5.77 -11.18
C GLY A 259 -13.65 -6.66 -12.26
N GLU A 260 -13.94 -6.11 -13.42
CA GLU A 260 -14.44 -6.85 -14.58
C GLU A 260 -13.44 -7.92 -15.06
N LEU A 261 -12.16 -7.58 -15.11
CA LEU A 261 -11.11 -8.52 -15.50
C LEU A 261 -11.02 -9.72 -14.52
N VAL A 262 -11.15 -9.46 -13.21
CA VAL A 262 -11.18 -10.52 -12.19
C VAL A 262 -12.39 -11.44 -12.37
N GLU A 263 -13.56 -10.88 -12.65
CA GLU A 263 -14.77 -11.65 -12.91
C GLU A 263 -14.62 -12.51 -14.18
N LYS A 264 -14.11 -11.93 -15.26
CA LYS A 264 -13.80 -12.68 -16.51
C LYS A 264 -12.78 -13.81 -16.30
N ARG A 265 -11.75 -13.56 -15.50
CA ARG A 265 -10.79 -14.62 -15.12
C ARG A 265 -11.45 -15.75 -14.32
N ARG A 266 -12.45 -15.45 -13.48
CA ARG A 266 -13.23 -16.46 -12.74
C ARG A 266 -14.10 -17.27 -13.67
N GLU A 267 -14.80 -16.63 -14.61
CA GLU A 267 -15.59 -17.30 -15.64
C GLU A 267 -14.71 -18.26 -16.45
N VAL A 268 -13.56 -17.80 -16.92
CA VAL A 268 -12.59 -18.64 -17.64
C VAL A 268 -12.13 -19.84 -16.82
N ARG A 269 -11.81 -19.65 -15.52
CA ARG A 269 -11.43 -20.76 -14.63
C ARG A 269 -12.59 -21.75 -14.40
N ALA A 270 -13.83 -21.25 -14.31
CA ALA A 270 -15.01 -22.11 -14.17
C ALA A 270 -15.23 -22.94 -15.43
N LEU A 271 -15.13 -22.33 -16.61
CA LEU A 271 -15.23 -23.01 -17.90
C LEU A 271 -14.10 -24.04 -18.09
N THR A 272 -12.88 -23.70 -17.69
CA THR A 272 -11.74 -24.64 -17.75
C THR A 272 -12.01 -25.88 -16.89
N ARG A 273 -12.48 -25.70 -15.65
CA ARG A 273 -12.85 -26.83 -14.77
C ARG A 273 -14.00 -27.66 -15.33
N SER A 274 -14.98 -27.02 -15.97
CA SER A 274 -16.08 -27.73 -16.63
C SER A 274 -15.60 -28.55 -17.82
N MET A 275 -14.71 -28.00 -18.64
CA MET A 275 -14.06 -28.70 -19.75
C MET A 275 -13.22 -29.90 -19.27
N ASP A 276 -12.50 -29.73 -18.16
CA ASP A 276 -11.71 -30.86 -17.59
C ASP A 276 -12.60 -32.00 -17.07
N ARG A 277 -13.76 -31.64 -16.46
CA ARG A 277 -14.78 -32.66 -16.09
C ARG A 277 -15.33 -33.40 -17.29
N LEU A 278 -15.75 -32.67 -18.32
CA LEU A 278 -16.28 -33.26 -19.56
C LEU A 278 -15.24 -34.14 -20.27
N ARG A 279 -13.96 -33.78 -20.19
CA ARG A 279 -12.84 -34.62 -20.66
C ARG A 279 -12.73 -35.92 -19.89
N ALA A 280 -12.73 -35.81 -18.55
CA ALA A 280 -12.64 -37.01 -17.71
C ALA A 280 -13.83 -37.96 -17.91
N GLU A 281 -15.01 -37.41 -18.22
CA GLU A 281 -16.22 -38.14 -18.50
C GLU A 281 -16.16 -38.80 -19.91
N ALA A 282 -15.70 -38.08 -20.93
CA ALA A 282 -15.47 -38.58 -22.27
C ALA A 282 -14.39 -39.69 -22.32
N ASP A 283 -13.35 -39.59 -21.48
CA ASP A 283 -12.30 -40.62 -21.38
C ASP A 283 -12.81 -41.91 -20.72
N ARG A 284 -13.90 -41.87 -19.96
CA ARG A 284 -14.56 -43.03 -19.32
C ARG A 284 -15.56 -43.73 -20.23
N THR A 285 -16.00 -43.11 -21.35
CA THR A 285 -17.05 -43.63 -22.21
C THR A 285 -16.42 -44.24 -23.48
N PRO A 286 -16.50 -45.56 -23.68
CA PRO A 286 -16.02 -46.19 -24.91
C PRO A 286 -16.79 -45.70 -26.13
N GLY A 287 -16.10 -45.23 -27.16
CA GLY A 287 -16.66 -44.81 -28.45
C GLY A 287 -16.72 -43.28 -28.68
N ILE A 288 -16.53 -42.44 -27.67
CA ILE A 288 -16.58 -40.98 -27.85
C ILE A 288 -15.15 -40.37 -28.02
N LYS A 289 -14.10 -41.18 -27.81
CA LYS A 289 -12.71 -40.67 -27.76
C LYS A 289 -12.22 -39.91 -28.99
N GLU A 290 -12.61 -40.32 -30.18
CA GLU A 290 -12.11 -39.72 -31.42
C GLU A 290 -12.80 -38.38 -31.74
N SER A 291 -14.13 -38.35 -31.63
CA SER A 291 -14.89 -37.10 -31.87
C SER A 291 -14.56 -35.99 -30.88
N THR A 292 -14.38 -36.34 -29.61
CA THR A 292 -14.04 -35.36 -28.55
C THR A 292 -12.61 -34.83 -28.72
N ARG A 293 -11.64 -35.65 -29.15
CA ARG A 293 -10.28 -35.21 -29.48
C ARG A 293 -10.26 -34.20 -30.64
N ALA A 294 -11.06 -34.40 -31.66
CA ALA A 294 -11.16 -33.54 -32.83
C ALA A 294 -11.75 -32.15 -32.44
N VAL A 295 -12.81 -32.12 -31.65
CA VAL A 295 -13.44 -30.90 -31.17
C VAL A 295 -12.50 -30.10 -30.24
N LEU A 296 -11.82 -30.75 -29.31
CA LEU A 296 -10.87 -30.15 -28.40
C LEU A 296 -9.63 -29.61 -29.13
N ALA A 297 -9.16 -30.27 -30.16
CA ALA A 297 -8.08 -29.77 -31.03
C ALA A 297 -8.51 -28.53 -31.81
N ALA A 298 -9.76 -28.47 -32.28
CA ALA A 298 -10.31 -27.30 -32.96
C ALA A 298 -10.45 -26.06 -32.04
N VAL A 299 -10.92 -26.27 -30.81
CA VAL A 299 -11.05 -25.23 -29.79
C VAL A 299 -9.67 -24.68 -29.41
N ARG A 300 -8.65 -25.54 -29.23
CA ARG A 300 -7.26 -25.11 -28.95
C ARG A 300 -6.68 -24.25 -30.09
N ARG A 301 -6.90 -24.63 -31.34
CA ARG A 301 -6.43 -23.87 -32.51
C ARG A 301 -7.10 -22.50 -32.57
N ARG A 302 -8.37 -22.38 -32.21
CA ARG A 302 -9.11 -21.10 -32.17
C ARG A 302 -8.62 -20.20 -31.05
N ALA A 303 -8.42 -20.74 -29.84
CA ALA A 303 -7.89 -20.00 -28.68
C ALA A 303 -6.44 -19.52 -28.88
N ALA A 304 -5.61 -20.27 -29.62
CA ALA A 304 -4.25 -19.89 -29.95
C ALA A 304 -4.20 -18.74 -30.97
N ARG A 305 -5.20 -18.65 -31.87
CA ARG A 305 -5.33 -17.53 -32.82
C ARG A 305 -5.75 -16.21 -32.14
N THR A 306 -6.62 -16.29 -31.12
CA THR A 306 -7.09 -15.11 -30.36
C THR A 306 -6.01 -14.54 -29.41
N ARG A 307 -4.94 -15.29 -29.11
CA ARG A 307 -3.79 -14.82 -28.30
C ARG A 307 -2.71 -14.12 -29.16
N ARG A 308 -2.81 -14.15 -30.48
CA ARG A 308 -1.85 -13.53 -31.41
C ARG A 308 -2.43 -12.33 -32.16
N ALA A 309 -3.67 -11.98 -31.91
CA ALA A 309 -4.33 -10.74 -32.32
C ALA A 309 -4.54 -9.84 -31.11
#